data_9e2ec7d8ad784374b22f634d6098d8db
#
_entry.id   9e2ec7d8ad784374b22f634d6098d8db
#
_cell.length_a   1.000
_cell.length_b   1.000
_cell.length_c   1.000
_cell.angle_alpha   90.00
_cell.angle_beta   90.00
_cell.angle_gamma   90.00
#
_symmetry.space_group_name_H-M   'P 1'
#
loop_
_entity.id
_entity.type
_entity.pdbx_description
1 polymer ?
#
loop_
_entity_poly.entity_id
_entity_poly.type
_entity_poly.pdbx_seq_one_letter_code
_entity_poly.pdbx_strand_id
1 'polypeptide(L)'
;MGTNEGEIRKLLETLGNALTAGDLETVSKCWDIPAILLSDQGSVVVNSESQIRRSFAHAVQWYRSHGLVSTKPEIQKLEQFTEALCAVDVRWPAFDAAGAEKSSERSHYIIKVAADHEPRICVALSRTV
;
A
#
# COMPACT_ATOMS: atom_id res chain seq x y z
N MET A 1 -20.39 9.88 -9.71
CA MET A 1 -20.22 8.77 -8.84
C MET A 1 -19.03 8.97 -7.92
N GLY A 2 -19.25 8.81 -6.65
CA GLY A 2 -18.17 8.95 -5.70
C GLY A 2 -17.22 7.77 -5.72
N THR A 3 -16.12 7.93 -5.00
CA THR A 3 -15.16 6.85 -4.79
C THR A 3 -15.83 5.74 -4.00
N ASN A 4 -15.59 4.51 -4.41
CA ASN A 4 -16.05 3.38 -3.65
C ASN A 4 -15.01 3.07 -2.56
N GLU A 5 -15.29 3.53 -1.35
CA GLU A 5 -14.38 3.31 -0.22
C GLU A 5 -14.17 1.81 0.06
N GLY A 6 -15.20 1.00 -0.15
CA GLY A 6 -15.08 -0.44 0.05
C GLY A 6 -14.07 -1.07 -0.88
N GLU A 7 -14.02 -0.64 -2.15
CA GLU A 7 -13.03 -1.14 -3.10
C GLU A 7 -11.62 -0.66 -2.77
N ILE A 8 -11.49 0.59 -2.31
CA ILE A 8 -10.20 1.12 -1.86
C ILE A 8 -9.70 0.33 -0.65
N ARG A 9 -10.57 0.09 0.31
CA ARG A 9 -10.23 -0.69 1.51
C ARG A 9 -9.78 -2.10 1.12
N LYS A 10 -10.48 -2.73 0.18
CA LYS A 10 -10.14 -4.07 -0.29
C LYS A 10 -8.75 -4.10 -0.95
N LEU A 11 -8.44 -3.09 -1.75
CA LEU A 11 -7.11 -2.95 -2.35
C LEU A 11 -6.03 -2.88 -1.28
N LEU A 12 -6.24 -2.03 -0.27
CA LEU A 12 -5.26 -1.86 0.80
C LEU A 12 -5.13 -3.12 1.65
N GLU A 13 -6.24 -3.81 1.93
CA GLU A 13 -6.19 -5.08 2.65
C GLU A 13 -5.42 -6.13 1.88
N THR A 14 -5.62 -6.20 0.56
CA THR A 14 -4.89 -7.11 -0.30
C THR A 14 -3.39 -6.83 -0.24
N LEU A 15 -3.02 -5.55 -0.32
CA LEU A 15 -1.62 -5.14 -0.22
C LEU A 15 -1.01 -5.54 1.12
N GLY A 16 -1.68 -5.22 2.22
CA GLY A 16 -1.18 -5.52 3.56
C GLY A 16 -1.02 -7.01 3.80
N ASN A 17 -2.01 -7.80 3.41
CA ASN A 17 -1.97 -9.25 3.56
C ASN A 17 -0.83 -9.85 2.74
N ALA A 18 -0.63 -9.35 1.53
CA ALA A 18 0.44 -9.83 0.65
C ALA A 18 1.82 -9.51 1.24
N LEU A 19 2.00 -8.31 1.78
CA LEU A 19 3.27 -7.91 2.40
C LEU A 19 3.63 -8.79 3.58
N THR A 20 2.67 -9.06 4.46
CA THR A 20 2.95 -9.87 5.65
C THR A 20 3.08 -11.35 5.32
N ALA A 21 2.46 -11.81 4.24
CA ALA A 21 2.61 -13.19 3.77
C ALA A 21 3.87 -13.40 2.91
N GLY A 22 4.51 -12.32 2.46
CA GLY A 22 5.66 -12.41 1.57
C GLY A 22 5.29 -12.68 0.13
N ASP A 23 4.05 -12.38 -0.25
CA ASP A 23 3.53 -12.63 -1.59
C ASP A 23 3.79 -11.39 -2.46
N LEU A 24 5.02 -11.28 -2.95
CA LEU A 24 5.45 -10.13 -3.73
C LEU A 24 4.75 -10.03 -5.09
N GLU A 25 4.28 -11.14 -5.63
CA GLU A 25 3.54 -11.10 -6.88
C GLU A 25 2.21 -10.36 -6.71
N THR A 26 1.47 -10.65 -5.64
CA THR A 26 0.23 -9.93 -5.35
C THR A 26 0.52 -8.47 -5.04
N VAL A 27 1.61 -8.18 -4.29
CA VAL A 27 2.02 -6.79 -4.04
C VAL A 27 2.17 -6.04 -5.36
N SER A 28 2.85 -6.64 -6.33
CA SER A 28 3.12 -5.96 -7.60
C SER A 28 1.85 -5.65 -8.40
N LYS A 29 0.80 -6.43 -8.21
CA LYS A 29 -0.47 -6.25 -8.94
C LYS A 29 -1.35 -5.15 -8.36
N CYS A 30 -1.01 -4.64 -7.19
CA CYS A 30 -1.75 -3.53 -6.58
C CYS A 30 -1.42 -2.18 -7.20
N TRP A 31 -0.45 -2.12 -8.11
CA TRP A 31 0.12 -0.88 -8.63
C TRP A 31 -0.23 -0.66 -10.08
N ASP A 32 -0.46 0.62 -10.42
CA ASP A 32 -0.66 1.05 -11.80
C ASP A 32 0.70 1.57 -12.31
N ILE A 33 1.27 0.88 -13.28
CA ILE A 33 2.61 1.14 -13.78
C ILE A 33 2.55 2.11 -14.95
N PRO A 34 3.39 3.17 -15.00
CA PRO A 34 4.45 3.51 -14.05
C PRO A 34 3.89 4.10 -12.76
N ALA A 35 4.62 3.87 -11.68
CA ALA A 35 4.23 4.37 -10.36
C ALA A 35 5.40 5.14 -9.75
N ILE A 36 5.12 5.90 -8.69
CA ILE A 36 6.14 6.70 -8.00
C ILE A 36 6.11 6.36 -6.53
N LEU A 37 7.30 6.06 -5.98
CA LEU A 37 7.50 5.86 -4.55
C LEU A 37 8.28 7.05 -4.02
N LEU A 38 7.67 7.78 -3.08
CA LEU A 38 8.27 8.99 -2.50
C LEU A 38 8.60 8.76 -1.03
N SER A 39 9.76 9.22 -0.60
CA SER A 39 10.15 9.22 0.81
C SER A 39 11.16 10.33 1.03
N ASP A 40 11.61 10.50 2.28
CA ASP A 40 12.64 11.48 2.60
C ASP A 40 13.95 11.20 1.88
N GLN A 41 14.20 9.95 1.47
CA GLN A 41 15.39 9.57 0.74
C GLN A 41 15.32 9.86 -0.75
N GLY A 42 14.15 10.28 -1.25
CA GLY A 42 14.01 10.64 -2.65
C GLY A 42 12.78 10.03 -3.31
N SER A 43 12.78 10.08 -4.63
CA SER A 43 11.68 9.54 -5.42
C SER A 43 12.22 8.44 -6.36
N VAL A 44 11.44 7.37 -6.48
CA VAL A 44 11.75 6.25 -7.34
C VAL A 44 10.61 6.08 -8.32
N VAL A 45 10.94 6.11 -9.62
CA VAL A 45 9.96 5.80 -10.66
C VAL A 45 10.02 4.30 -10.93
N VAL A 46 8.88 3.65 -10.85
CA VAL A 46 8.77 2.22 -11.04
C VAL A 46 8.09 1.95 -12.37
N ASN A 47 8.77 1.26 -13.26
CA ASN A 47 8.28 1.04 -14.63
C ASN A 47 7.85 -0.40 -14.90
N SER A 48 7.97 -1.29 -13.94
CA SER A 48 7.59 -2.69 -14.12
C SER A 48 7.19 -3.34 -12.81
N GLU A 49 6.44 -4.42 -12.90
CA GLU A 49 6.08 -5.21 -11.72
C GLU A 49 7.32 -5.78 -11.02
N SER A 50 8.33 -6.13 -11.82
CA SER A 50 9.60 -6.63 -11.28
C SER A 50 10.25 -5.60 -10.37
N GLN A 51 10.22 -4.32 -10.74
CA GLN A 51 10.77 -3.24 -9.90
C GLN A 51 9.96 -3.08 -8.61
N ILE A 52 8.64 -3.24 -8.66
CA ILE A 52 7.80 -3.23 -7.45
C ILE A 52 8.23 -4.34 -6.52
N ARG A 53 8.38 -5.56 -7.04
CA ARG A 53 8.77 -6.70 -6.20
C ARG A 53 10.12 -6.46 -5.53
N ARG A 54 11.09 -5.93 -6.26
CA ARG A 54 12.40 -5.62 -5.68
C ARG A 54 12.30 -4.53 -4.62
N SER A 55 11.49 -3.50 -4.87
CA SER A 55 11.33 -2.38 -3.94
C SER A 55 10.72 -2.82 -2.62
N PHE A 56 9.82 -3.79 -2.64
CA PHE A 56 9.12 -4.23 -1.43
C PHE A 56 9.73 -5.47 -0.77
N ALA A 57 10.79 -6.05 -1.35
CA ALA A 57 11.47 -7.20 -0.76
C ALA A 57 12.00 -6.88 0.65
N HIS A 58 12.51 -5.66 0.86
CA HIS A 58 12.99 -5.23 2.17
C HIS A 58 11.88 -5.14 3.19
N ALA A 59 10.70 -4.69 2.78
CA ALA A 59 9.56 -4.60 3.68
C ALA A 59 9.15 -5.99 4.17
N VAL A 60 9.12 -6.98 3.26
CA VAL A 60 8.80 -8.36 3.62
C VAL A 60 9.81 -8.89 4.63
N GLN A 61 11.10 -8.66 4.39
CA GLN A 61 12.15 -9.08 5.31
C GLN A 61 12.00 -8.42 6.69
N TRP A 62 11.67 -7.14 6.68
CA TRP A 62 11.50 -6.38 7.91
C TRP A 62 10.37 -6.96 8.76
N TYR A 63 9.22 -7.26 8.14
CA TYR A 63 8.11 -7.88 8.85
C TYR A 63 8.54 -9.21 9.48
N ARG A 64 9.20 -10.05 8.71
CA ARG A 64 9.65 -11.37 9.19
C ARG A 64 10.64 -11.26 10.33
N SER A 65 11.62 -10.37 10.21
CA SER A 65 12.65 -10.23 11.22
C SER A 65 12.14 -9.66 12.53
N HIS A 66 11.01 -8.95 12.50
CA HIS A 66 10.40 -8.36 13.69
C HIS A 66 9.23 -9.19 14.23
N GLY A 67 8.99 -10.37 13.66
CA GLY A 67 7.92 -11.25 14.11
C GLY A 67 6.52 -10.70 13.85
N LEU A 68 6.38 -9.84 12.84
CA LEU A 68 5.10 -9.25 12.49
C LEU A 68 4.40 -10.13 11.46
N VAL A 69 3.22 -10.60 11.79
CA VAL A 69 2.51 -11.60 10.98
C VAL A 69 1.27 -11.05 10.30
N SER A 70 0.80 -9.86 10.70
CA SER A 70 -0.37 -9.25 10.07
C SER A 70 -0.31 -7.75 10.16
N THR A 71 -1.02 -7.10 9.27
CA THR A 71 -1.25 -5.65 9.30
C THR A 71 -2.67 -5.40 8.83
N LYS A 72 -3.20 -4.24 9.18
CA LYS A 72 -4.56 -3.88 8.84
C LYS A 72 -4.61 -2.41 8.50
N PRO A 73 -5.10 -2.04 7.30
CA PRO A 73 -5.15 -0.63 6.94
C PRO A 73 -6.25 0.10 7.70
N GLU A 74 -5.90 1.24 8.26
CA GLU A 74 -6.88 2.14 8.86
C GLU A 74 -6.90 3.41 8.03
N ILE A 75 -7.99 3.61 7.28
CA ILE A 75 -8.14 4.79 6.45
C ILE A 75 -8.42 5.98 7.36
N GLN A 76 -7.50 6.95 7.38
CA GLN A 76 -7.63 8.13 8.21
C GLN A 76 -8.38 9.23 7.46
N LYS A 77 -8.16 9.34 6.15
CA LYS A 77 -8.78 10.35 5.32
C LYS A 77 -8.82 9.85 3.89
N LEU A 78 -9.92 10.12 3.22
CA LEU A 78 -10.08 9.81 1.80
C LEU A 78 -10.62 11.04 1.11
N GLU A 79 -9.97 11.43 0.02
CA GLU A 79 -10.35 12.62 -0.73
C GLU A 79 -10.43 12.29 -2.20
N GLN A 80 -11.58 12.56 -2.80
CA GLN A 80 -11.79 12.36 -4.22
C GLN A 80 -11.37 13.62 -4.97
N PHE A 81 -10.43 13.49 -5.90
CA PHE A 81 -10.00 14.62 -6.73
C PHE A 81 -10.78 14.69 -8.03
N THR A 82 -10.90 13.54 -8.71
CA THR A 82 -11.64 13.42 -9.96
C THR A 82 -12.42 12.12 -9.93
N GLU A 83 -13.15 11.81 -10.97
CA GLU A 83 -13.84 10.51 -11.05
C GLU A 83 -12.84 9.34 -11.04
N ALA A 84 -11.61 9.58 -11.49
CA ALA A 84 -10.62 8.52 -11.64
C ALA A 84 -9.53 8.54 -10.57
N LEU A 85 -9.38 9.61 -9.81
CA LEU A 85 -8.27 9.78 -8.87
C LEU A 85 -8.75 10.13 -7.48
N CYS A 86 -8.22 9.42 -6.49
CA CYS A 86 -8.44 9.77 -5.10
C CYS A 86 -7.13 9.67 -4.31
N ALA A 87 -7.09 10.39 -3.20
CA ALA A 87 -5.99 10.36 -2.26
C ALA A 87 -6.47 9.72 -0.96
N VAL A 88 -5.64 8.89 -0.36
CA VAL A 88 -6.00 8.24 0.89
C VAL A 88 -4.82 8.27 1.85
N ASP A 89 -5.12 8.62 3.09
CA ASP A 89 -4.14 8.64 4.18
C ASP A 89 -4.43 7.40 5.05
N VAL A 90 -3.42 6.57 5.26
CA VAL A 90 -3.60 5.25 5.87
C VAL A 90 -2.60 5.07 7.01
N ARG A 91 -3.10 4.58 8.14
CA ARG A 91 -2.25 4.08 9.21
C ARG A 91 -2.18 2.55 9.08
N TRP A 92 -0.98 2.02 9.16
CA TRP A 92 -0.71 0.60 9.03
C TRP A 92 -0.18 0.05 10.36
N PRO A 93 -1.05 -0.34 11.31
CA PRO A 93 -0.57 -1.02 12.50
C PRO A 93 -0.15 -2.44 12.14
N ALA A 94 0.94 -2.91 12.71
CA ALA A 94 1.47 -4.25 12.47
C ALA A 94 1.46 -5.05 13.77
N PHE A 95 1.05 -6.30 13.67
CA PHE A 95 0.76 -7.15 14.83
C PHE A 95 1.64 -8.39 14.83
N ASP A 96 2.01 -8.84 16.03
CA ASP A 96 2.75 -10.09 16.20
C ASP A 96 1.78 -11.29 16.25
N ALA A 97 2.33 -12.49 16.47
CA ALA A 97 1.54 -13.71 16.50
C ALA A 97 0.53 -13.75 17.63
N ALA A 98 0.75 -12.97 18.69
CA ALA A 98 -0.17 -12.87 19.81
C ALA A 98 -1.27 -11.83 19.57
N GLY A 99 -1.23 -11.12 18.45
CA GLY A 99 -2.21 -10.10 18.11
C GLY A 99 -1.92 -8.74 18.71
N ALA A 100 -0.72 -8.54 19.28
CA ALA A 100 -0.34 -7.26 19.85
C ALA A 100 0.23 -6.33 18.78
N GLU A 101 -0.18 -5.07 18.81
CA GLU A 101 0.37 -4.07 17.90
C GLU A 101 1.79 -3.73 18.35
N LYS A 102 2.76 -3.94 17.46
CA LYS A 102 4.18 -3.73 17.76
C LYS A 102 4.77 -2.56 17.00
N SER A 103 4.12 -2.12 15.93
CA SER A 103 4.64 -1.06 15.09
C SER A 103 3.49 -0.42 14.34
N SER A 104 3.68 0.81 13.88
CA SER A 104 2.74 1.41 12.94
C SER A 104 3.50 2.35 12.00
N GLU A 105 2.98 2.47 10.81
CA GLU A 105 3.50 3.38 9.79
C GLU A 105 2.35 4.18 9.21
N ARG A 106 2.66 5.32 8.63
CA ARG A 106 1.69 6.10 7.90
C ARG A 106 2.12 6.20 6.45
N SER A 107 1.16 6.03 5.56
CA SER A 107 1.38 6.15 4.12
C SER A 107 0.27 6.99 3.53
N HIS A 108 0.60 7.68 2.47
CA HIS A 108 -0.36 8.46 1.71
C HIS A 108 -0.29 7.96 0.28
N TYR A 109 -1.44 7.62 -0.28
CA TYR A 109 -1.50 7.05 -1.63
C TYR A 109 -2.35 7.89 -2.54
N ILE A 110 -1.94 7.96 -3.81
CA ILE A 110 -2.84 8.36 -4.88
C ILE A 110 -3.26 7.09 -5.59
N ILE A 111 -4.55 6.88 -5.68
CA ILE A 111 -5.12 5.66 -6.23
C ILE A 111 -5.93 6.01 -7.48
N LYS A 112 -5.69 5.27 -8.55
CA LYS A 112 -6.44 5.42 -9.79
C LYS A 112 -7.56 4.40 -9.82
N VAL A 113 -8.76 4.89 -10.07
CA VAL A 113 -9.96 4.06 -10.21
C VAL A 113 -10.44 4.20 -11.65
N ALA A 114 -10.38 3.12 -12.40
CA ALA A 114 -10.85 3.10 -13.78
C ALA A 114 -12.10 2.24 -13.89
N ALA A 115 -12.93 2.55 -14.88
CA ALA A 115 -14.19 1.82 -15.07
C ALA A 115 -13.97 0.37 -15.47
N ASP A 116 -12.83 0.07 -16.08
CA ASP A 116 -12.57 -1.24 -16.68
C ASP A 116 -11.64 -2.12 -15.85
N HIS A 117 -11.17 -1.66 -14.67
CA HIS A 117 -10.33 -2.49 -13.80
C HIS A 117 -10.47 -2.04 -12.36
N GLU A 118 -9.95 -2.87 -11.46
CA GLU A 118 -9.95 -2.58 -10.05
C GLU A 118 -9.02 -1.39 -9.73
N PRO A 119 -9.25 -0.71 -8.60
CA PRO A 119 -8.37 0.38 -8.18
C PRO A 119 -6.93 -0.07 -8.07
N ARG A 120 -6.00 0.80 -8.44
CA ARG A 120 -4.56 0.55 -8.35
C ARG A 120 -3.85 1.80 -7.85
N ILE A 121 -2.75 1.56 -7.14
CA ILE A 121 -1.95 2.65 -6.56
C ILE A 121 -1.01 3.19 -7.62
N CYS A 122 -0.95 4.49 -7.82
CA CYS A 122 -0.01 5.11 -8.73
C CYS A 122 1.06 5.96 -8.03
N VAL A 123 0.82 6.41 -6.81
CA VAL A 123 1.82 7.13 -6.00
C VAL A 123 1.72 6.65 -4.58
N ALA A 124 2.86 6.37 -3.96
CA ALA A 124 2.93 6.08 -2.53
C ALA A 124 3.93 7.00 -1.89
N LEU A 125 3.51 7.68 -0.81
CA LEU A 125 4.37 8.50 0.01
C LEU A 125 4.42 7.85 1.39
N SER A 126 5.61 7.40 1.78
CA SER A 126 5.81 6.75 3.07
C SER A 126 6.33 7.76 4.08
N ARG A 127 5.77 7.72 5.27
CA ARG A 127 6.21 8.52 6.39
C ARG A 127 6.75 7.61 7.47
N THR A 128 7.95 7.91 7.90
CA THR A 128 8.51 7.26 9.10
C THR A 128 7.92 7.97 10.31
N VAL A 129 7.40 7.23 11.21
CA VAL A 129 6.80 7.77 12.42
C VAL A 129 7.77 7.60 13.58
#